data_6b7ce00e9a8cc30450ec9c1bb3c03290
#
_entry.id   6b7ce00e9a8cc30450ec9c1bb3c03290
#
_cell.length_a   1.000
_cell.length_b   1.000
_cell.length_c   1.000
_cell.angle_alpha   90.00
_cell.angle_beta   90.00
_cell.angle_gamma   90.00
#
_symmetry.space_group_name_H-M   'P 1'
#
loop_
_entity.id
_entity.type
_entity.pdbx_description
1 polymer ?
#
loop_
_entity_poly.entity_id
_entity_poly.type
_entity_poly.pdbx_seq_one_letter_code
_entity_poly.pdbx_strand_id
1 'polypeptide(L)'
;ADILNRVRQPFNVNSVALAAAVAALDDAEHLERSLRMNSDGMRQLLHGFEKLGLSSIPSAGNFVCVDLGRPAAPAYEALLREGVIVRPVANYGMPHHLRITVGLPEENERFLKALEKVLGTKD
;
A
#
# COMPACT_ATOMS: atom_id res chain seq x y z
N ALA A 1 -23.97 18.60 -12.67
CA ALA A 1 -22.59 18.13 -12.37
C ALA A 1 -21.65 18.35 -13.56
N ASP A 2 -22.06 18.02 -14.79
CA ASP A 2 -21.21 18.05 -16.00
C ASP A 2 -20.71 19.46 -16.37
N ILE A 3 -21.60 20.47 -16.31
CA ILE A 3 -21.24 21.87 -16.59
C ILE A 3 -20.22 22.39 -15.58
N LEU A 4 -20.37 22.06 -14.29
CA LEU A 4 -19.41 22.43 -13.25
C LEU A 4 -18.04 21.76 -13.47
N ASN A 5 -18.03 20.51 -13.91
CA ASN A 5 -16.78 19.80 -14.23
C ASN A 5 -16.02 20.44 -15.42
N ARG A 6 -16.74 21.05 -16.36
CA ARG A 6 -16.12 21.72 -17.53
C ARG A 6 -15.49 23.07 -17.21
N VAL A 7 -15.93 23.74 -16.14
CA VAL A 7 -15.49 25.11 -15.77
C VAL A 7 -14.63 25.14 -14.49
N ARG A 8 -14.57 24.03 -13.73
CA ARG A 8 -13.69 23.98 -12.56
C ARG A 8 -12.23 23.97 -12.96
N GLN A 9 -11.39 24.57 -12.14
CA GLN A 9 -9.94 24.42 -12.30
C GLN A 9 -9.53 22.97 -12.02
N PRO A 10 -8.63 22.40 -12.80
CA PRO A 10 -8.03 21.11 -12.45
C PRO A 10 -7.26 21.23 -11.13
N PHE A 11 -7.30 20.16 -10.33
CA PHE A 11 -6.58 20.09 -9.05
C PHE A 11 -6.99 21.15 -8.02
N ASN A 12 -8.29 21.40 -7.90
CA ASN A 12 -8.82 22.31 -6.88
C ASN A 12 -8.41 21.86 -5.48
N VAL A 13 -7.86 22.80 -4.71
CA VAL A 13 -7.56 22.63 -3.29
C VAL A 13 -8.41 23.61 -2.51
N ASN A 14 -9.15 23.13 -1.50
CA ASN A 14 -9.93 24.03 -0.66
C ASN A 14 -9.03 24.79 0.32
N SER A 15 -9.53 25.91 0.87
CA SER A 15 -8.76 26.80 1.73
C SER A 15 -8.25 26.11 3.02
N VAL A 16 -9.01 25.17 3.57
CA VAL A 16 -8.62 24.42 4.76
C VAL A 16 -7.43 23.48 4.43
N ALA A 17 -7.52 22.76 3.31
CA ALA A 17 -6.44 21.90 2.86
C ALA A 17 -5.17 22.70 2.51
N LEU A 18 -5.31 23.90 1.95
CA LEU A 18 -4.19 24.79 1.67
C LEU A 18 -3.51 25.27 2.95
N ALA A 19 -4.27 25.70 3.95
CA ALA A 19 -3.75 26.10 5.25
C ALA A 19 -3.04 24.93 5.97
N ALA A 20 -3.63 23.73 5.90
CA ALA A 20 -3.02 22.52 6.46
C ALA A 20 -1.70 22.15 5.73
N ALA A 21 -1.65 22.30 4.40
CA ALA A 21 -0.44 22.03 3.64
C ALA A 21 0.70 23.00 4.01
N VAL A 22 0.39 24.29 4.18
CA VAL A 22 1.38 25.30 4.63
C VAL A 22 1.92 24.93 6.01
N ALA A 23 1.03 24.61 6.98
CA ALA A 23 1.45 24.20 8.32
C ALA A 23 2.30 22.91 8.31
N ALA A 24 1.95 21.95 7.45
CA ALA A 24 2.69 20.70 7.32
C ALA A 24 4.13 20.87 6.80
N LEU A 25 4.39 21.90 6.00
CA LEU A 25 5.76 22.19 5.52
C LEU A 25 6.72 22.60 6.64
N ASP A 26 6.19 23.13 7.74
CA ASP A 26 6.99 23.55 8.90
C ASP A 26 7.12 22.44 9.97
N ASP A 27 6.44 21.28 9.79
CA ASP A 27 6.47 20.16 10.73
C ASP A 27 7.56 19.14 10.35
N ALA A 28 8.81 19.53 10.56
CA ALA A 28 9.96 18.67 10.29
C ALA A 28 9.96 17.39 11.15
N GLU A 29 9.44 17.45 12.38
CA GLU A 29 9.37 16.30 13.27
C GLU A 29 8.41 15.24 12.75
N HIS A 30 7.25 15.64 12.25
CA HIS A 30 6.29 14.73 11.62
C HIS A 30 6.92 14.07 10.37
N LEU A 31 7.62 14.84 9.55
CA LEU A 31 8.32 14.32 8.37
C LEU A 31 9.34 13.25 8.75
N GLU A 32 10.19 13.52 9.74
CA GLU A 32 11.18 12.54 10.20
C GLU A 32 10.56 11.28 10.78
N ARG A 33 9.50 11.41 11.59
CA ARG A 33 8.76 10.24 12.11
C ARG A 33 8.18 9.41 10.96
N SER A 34 7.58 10.06 9.97
CA SER A 34 6.99 9.39 8.81
C SER A 34 8.04 8.66 7.97
N LEU A 35 9.20 9.26 7.74
CA LEU A 35 10.30 8.63 7.02
C LEU A 35 10.85 7.40 7.76
N ARG A 36 11.05 7.50 9.09
CA ARG A 36 11.48 6.37 9.91
C ARG A 36 10.45 5.24 9.88
N MET A 37 9.18 5.56 10.13
CA MET A 37 8.10 4.57 10.11
C MET A 37 8.00 3.86 8.74
N ASN A 38 8.11 4.61 7.64
CA ASN A 38 8.09 4.04 6.29
C ASN A 38 9.28 3.11 6.06
N SER A 39 10.48 3.52 6.44
CA SER A 39 11.70 2.70 6.29
C SER A 39 11.63 1.41 7.10
N ASP A 40 11.19 1.50 8.36
CA ASP A 40 11.07 0.33 9.24
C ASP A 40 9.97 -0.61 8.79
N GLY A 41 8.81 -0.07 8.40
CA GLY A 41 7.70 -0.85 7.88
C GLY A 41 8.02 -1.52 6.54
N MET A 42 8.77 -0.85 5.66
CA MET A 42 9.27 -1.47 4.42
C MET A 42 10.18 -2.67 4.72
N ARG A 43 11.12 -2.53 5.66
CA ARG A 43 11.99 -3.65 6.07
C ARG A 43 11.17 -4.81 6.66
N GLN A 44 10.15 -4.51 7.47
CA GLN A 44 9.25 -5.51 8.03
C GLN A 44 8.53 -6.30 6.92
N LEU A 45 7.97 -5.60 5.93
CA LEU A 45 7.27 -6.23 4.81
C LEU A 45 8.22 -7.09 3.97
N LEU A 46 9.38 -6.56 3.58
CA LEU A 46 10.37 -7.29 2.78
C LEU A 46 10.85 -8.56 3.48
N HIS A 47 11.16 -8.47 4.77
CA HIS A 47 11.53 -9.64 5.57
C HIS A 47 10.39 -10.67 5.67
N GLY A 48 9.14 -10.20 5.80
CA GLY A 48 7.97 -11.08 5.77
C GLY A 48 7.82 -11.80 4.43
N PHE A 49 8.02 -11.11 3.31
CA PHE A 49 7.98 -11.73 1.98
C PHE A 49 9.08 -12.76 1.79
N GLU A 50 10.31 -12.45 2.23
CA GLU A 50 11.42 -13.40 2.19
C GLU A 50 11.11 -14.70 2.96
N LYS A 51 10.53 -14.59 4.17
CA LYS A 51 10.10 -15.76 4.95
C LYS A 51 9.05 -16.61 4.24
N LEU A 52 8.18 -15.98 3.46
CA LEU A 52 7.16 -16.65 2.67
C LEU A 52 7.68 -17.13 1.30
N GLY A 53 8.95 -16.92 0.98
CA GLY A 53 9.55 -17.30 -0.30
C GLY A 53 9.05 -16.45 -1.48
N LEU A 54 8.57 -15.23 -1.22
CA LEU A 54 8.03 -14.32 -2.23
C LEU A 54 9.07 -13.29 -2.65
N SER A 55 9.08 -12.93 -3.93
CA SER A 55 9.87 -11.82 -4.45
C SER A 55 9.07 -10.52 -4.47
N SER A 56 9.76 -9.40 -4.52
CA SER A 56 9.13 -8.09 -4.64
C SER A 56 9.93 -7.16 -5.54
N ILE A 57 9.26 -6.18 -6.12
CA ILE A 57 9.91 -5.13 -6.91
C ILE A 57 10.52 -4.10 -5.95
N PRO A 58 11.81 -3.74 -6.10
CA PRO A 58 12.45 -2.69 -5.29
C PRO A 58 11.65 -1.39 -5.33
N SER A 59 11.45 -0.77 -4.17
CA SER A 59 10.67 0.46 -4.04
C SER A 59 11.36 1.47 -3.15
N ALA A 60 11.31 2.74 -3.55
CA ALA A 60 11.73 3.89 -2.75
C ALA A 60 10.51 4.68 -2.21
N GLY A 61 9.29 4.23 -2.48
CA GLY A 61 8.05 4.87 -2.04
C GLY A 61 7.52 4.32 -0.71
N ASN A 62 6.27 4.59 -0.43
CA ASN A 62 5.56 4.08 0.74
C ASN A 62 4.71 2.83 0.43
N PHE A 63 5.06 2.11 -0.59
CA PHE A 63 4.42 0.86 -1.00
C PHE A 63 5.42 -0.07 -1.67
N VAL A 64 5.10 -1.35 -1.74
CA VAL A 64 5.88 -2.36 -2.44
C VAL A 64 4.94 -3.26 -3.25
N CYS A 65 5.39 -3.74 -4.41
CA CYS A 65 4.68 -4.76 -5.19
C CYS A 65 5.33 -6.12 -4.93
N VAL A 66 4.54 -7.04 -4.38
CA VAL A 66 4.96 -8.43 -4.13
C VAL A 66 4.44 -9.33 -5.25
N ASP A 67 5.30 -10.21 -5.75
CA ASP A 67 4.95 -11.25 -6.72
C ASP A 67 4.54 -12.52 -5.95
N LEU A 68 3.33 -12.99 -6.20
CA LEU A 68 2.81 -14.23 -5.60
C LEU A 68 3.20 -15.50 -6.37
N GLY A 69 3.87 -15.37 -7.53
CA GLY A 69 4.20 -16.48 -8.42
C GLY A 69 2.98 -17.17 -9.06
N ARG A 70 1.79 -16.65 -8.81
CA ARG A 70 0.49 -17.17 -9.28
C ARG A 70 -0.50 -16.01 -9.46
N PRO A 71 -1.65 -16.21 -10.17
CA PRO A 71 -2.66 -15.15 -10.31
C PRO A 71 -3.05 -14.55 -8.96
N ALA A 72 -2.96 -13.23 -8.85
CA ALA A 72 -3.17 -12.51 -7.59
C ALA A 72 -4.64 -12.34 -7.22
N ALA A 73 -5.57 -12.48 -8.18
CA ALA A 73 -6.99 -12.24 -7.94
C ALA A 73 -7.61 -13.14 -6.86
N PRO A 74 -7.39 -14.48 -6.83
CA PRO A 74 -7.92 -15.32 -5.75
C PRO A 74 -7.35 -14.95 -4.38
N ALA A 75 -6.07 -14.63 -4.30
CA ALA A 75 -5.43 -14.21 -3.05
C ALA A 75 -5.98 -12.84 -2.57
N TYR A 76 -6.22 -11.91 -3.48
CA TYR A 76 -6.87 -10.63 -3.18
C TYR A 76 -8.25 -10.83 -2.54
N GLU A 77 -9.11 -11.65 -3.16
CA GLU A 77 -10.45 -11.95 -2.64
C GLU A 77 -10.41 -12.64 -1.26
N ALA A 78 -9.43 -13.52 -1.04
CA ALA A 78 -9.25 -14.16 0.25
C ALA A 78 -8.77 -13.16 1.31
N LEU A 79 -7.85 -12.26 0.99
CA LEU A 79 -7.40 -11.19 1.88
C LEU A 79 -8.54 -10.24 2.27
N LEU A 80 -9.44 -9.91 1.34
CA LEU A 80 -10.64 -9.12 1.65
C LEU A 80 -11.51 -9.79 2.72
N ARG A 81 -11.69 -11.11 2.66
CA ARG A 81 -12.44 -11.87 3.67
C ARG A 81 -11.76 -11.89 5.03
N GLU A 82 -10.43 -11.77 5.07
CA GLU A 82 -9.65 -11.59 6.31
C GLU A 82 -9.65 -10.12 6.80
N GLY A 83 -10.39 -9.22 6.13
CA GLY A 83 -10.45 -7.80 6.46
C GLY A 83 -9.17 -7.03 6.11
N VAL A 84 -8.42 -7.50 5.13
CA VAL A 84 -7.19 -6.87 4.63
C VAL A 84 -7.39 -6.40 3.21
N ILE A 85 -7.23 -5.08 2.99
CA ILE A 85 -7.40 -4.44 1.69
C ILE A 85 -6.03 -4.13 1.11
N VAL A 86 -5.73 -4.72 -0.04
CA VAL A 86 -4.52 -4.47 -0.83
C VAL A 86 -4.91 -4.06 -2.25
N ARG A 87 -3.97 -3.67 -3.09
CA ARG A 87 -4.28 -3.24 -4.45
C ARG A 87 -3.80 -4.24 -5.51
N PRO A 88 -4.71 -4.88 -6.27
CA PRO A 88 -4.35 -5.59 -7.49
C PRO A 88 -3.76 -4.63 -8.53
N VAL A 89 -2.76 -5.09 -9.28
CA VAL A 89 -2.06 -4.29 -10.30
C VAL A 89 -2.06 -4.96 -11.68
N ALA A 90 -3.02 -5.86 -11.91
CA ALA A 90 -3.19 -6.56 -13.19
C ALA A 90 -3.40 -5.59 -14.37
N ASN A 91 -4.04 -4.44 -14.13
CA ASN A 91 -4.23 -3.39 -15.13
C ASN A 91 -2.91 -2.72 -15.60
N TYR A 92 -1.80 -2.96 -14.91
CA TYR A 92 -0.45 -2.55 -15.31
C TYR A 92 0.36 -3.69 -15.95
N GLY A 93 -0.30 -4.77 -16.37
CA GLY A 93 0.37 -5.93 -16.95
C GLY A 93 1.03 -6.86 -15.92
N MET A 94 0.69 -6.73 -14.63
CA MET A 94 1.26 -7.51 -13.53
C MET A 94 0.18 -8.35 -12.81
N PRO A 95 -0.36 -9.41 -13.47
CA PRO A 95 -1.49 -10.19 -12.95
C PRO A 95 -1.16 -11.03 -11.71
N HIS A 96 0.11 -11.25 -11.42
CA HIS A 96 0.58 -12.03 -10.26
C HIS A 96 0.96 -11.15 -9.05
N HIS A 97 0.90 -9.83 -9.20
CA HIS A 97 1.38 -8.92 -8.18
C HIS A 97 0.24 -8.25 -7.39
N LEU A 98 0.53 -7.99 -6.12
CA LEU A 98 -0.27 -7.12 -5.27
C LEU A 98 0.60 -5.95 -4.80
N ARG A 99 0.02 -4.74 -4.80
CA ARG A 99 0.66 -3.55 -4.23
C ARG A 99 0.21 -3.37 -2.80
N ILE A 100 1.18 -3.32 -1.89
CA ILE A 100 1.01 -3.21 -0.46
C ILE A 100 1.52 -1.85 -0.01
N THR A 101 0.68 -1.04 0.60
CA THR A 101 1.11 0.21 1.26
C THR A 101 1.77 -0.13 2.58
N VAL A 102 2.87 0.55 2.89
CA VAL A 102 3.51 0.43 4.20
C VAL A 102 2.58 1.06 5.25
N GLY A 103 2.17 0.28 6.22
CA GLY A 103 1.33 0.70 7.34
C GLY A 103 2.10 0.77 8.67
N LEU A 104 1.37 0.91 9.75
CA LEU A 104 1.91 0.78 11.10
C LEU A 104 2.46 -0.66 11.32
N PRO A 105 3.37 -0.87 12.28
CA PRO A 105 3.94 -2.19 12.53
C PRO A 105 2.90 -3.29 12.74
N GLU A 106 1.85 -3.01 13.48
CA GLU A 106 0.73 -3.91 13.74
C GLU A 106 -0.13 -4.19 12.51
N GLU A 107 -0.29 -3.20 11.61
CA GLU A 107 -1.01 -3.37 10.35
C GLU A 107 -0.23 -4.24 9.38
N ASN A 108 1.08 -4.01 9.26
CA ASN A 108 1.98 -4.84 8.46
C ASN A 108 2.02 -6.29 8.97
N GLU A 109 2.08 -6.49 10.29
CA GLU A 109 2.04 -7.82 10.89
C GLU A 109 0.72 -8.55 10.61
N ARG A 110 -0.41 -7.83 10.74
CA ARG A 110 -1.73 -8.38 10.42
C ARG A 110 -1.82 -8.80 8.96
N PHE A 111 -1.33 -7.95 8.04
CA PHE A 111 -1.28 -8.28 6.62
C PHE A 111 -0.43 -9.51 6.36
N LEU A 112 0.79 -9.60 6.91
CA LEU A 112 1.69 -10.75 6.71
C LEU A 112 1.07 -12.05 7.22
N LYS A 113 0.43 -12.04 8.39
CA LYS A 113 -0.30 -13.22 8.93
C LYS A 113 -1.45 -13.64 8.04
N ALA A 114 -2.23 -12.69 7.53
CA ALA A 114 -3.32 -12.96 6.61
C ALA A 114 -2.80 -13.51 5.28
N LEU A 115 -1.70 -12.95 4.76
CA LEU A 115 -1.07 -13.41 3.52
C LEU A 115 -0.56 -14.85 3.66
N GLU A 116 0.14 -15.18 4.75
CA GLU A 116 0.61 -16.54 5.06
C GLU A 116 -0.55 -17.54 5.09
N LYS A 117 -1.65 -17.21 5.79
CA LYS A 117 -2.86 -18.03 5.84
C LYS A 117 -3.43 -18.28 4.45
N VAL A 118 -3.60 -17.22 3.65
CA VAL A 118 -4.17 -17.28 2.30
C VAL A 118 -3.29 -18.09 1.34
N LEU A 119 -1.97 -17.98 1.45
CA LEU A 119 -1.04 -18.71 0.61
C LEU A 119 -0.91 -20.18 1.01
N GLY A 120 -1.06 -20.50 2.30
CA GLY A 120 -1.00 -21.86 2.85
C GLY A 120 -2.31 -22.66 2.67
N THR A 121 -3.43 -22.01 2.38
CA THR A 121 -4.68 -22.69 2.04
C THR A 121 -4.56 -23.23 0.62
N LYS A 122 -4.32 -24.53 0.48
CA LYS A 122 -4.42 -25.23 -0.81
C LYS A 122 -5.92 -25.34 -1.16
N ASP A 123 -6.30 -24.85 -2.33
CA ASP A 123 -7.59 -25.16 -2.96
C ASP A 123 -7.70 -26.64 -3.27
#